data_28d11157075e9ca7e1792f725410db9f
#
_entry.id   28d11157075e9ca7e1792f725410db9f
#
_cell.length_a   1.000
_cell.length_b   1.000
_cell.length_c   1.000
_cell.angle_alpha   90.00
_cell.angle_beta   90.00
_cell.angle_gamma   90.00
#
_symmetry.space_group_name_H-M   'P 1'
#
loop_
_entity.id
_entity.type
_entity.pdbx_description
1 polymer ?
#
loop_
_entity_poly.entity_id
_entity_poly.type
_entity_poly.pdbx_seq_one_letter_code
_entity_poly.pdbx_strand_id
1 'polypeptide(L)'
;MNFEEYRRHDGLGLAALVASGQVSAAELLALAIARVEAVNPHLNGLIHPLFDAARRRAGGRLQGPFAGVPMLAKDLFQEMAGAPHHMGNAGLRRAGVMADEDSELVRRWQAAGLVIFGRTNTPEFGAKGITE
;
A
#
# COMPACT_ATOMS: atom_id res chain seq x y z
N MET A 1 -6.68 -16.58 9.42
CA MET A 1 -5.73 -16.84 8.29
C MET A 1 -4.31 -16.59 8.76
N ASN A 2 -3.36 -17.41 8.35
CA ASN A 2 -1.92 -17.14 8.55
C ASN A 2 -1.26 -16.65 7.25
N PHE A 3 0.04 -16.27 7.31
CA PHE A 3 0.72 -15.72 6.12
C PHE A 3 0.94 -16.76 5.02
N GLU A 4 1.13 -18.04 5.35
CA GLU A 4 1.28 -19.11 4.37
C GLU A 4 -0.01 -19.38 3.59
N GLU A 5 -1.16 -19.20 4.22
CA GLU A 5 -2.47 -19.22 3.57
C GLU A 5 -2.65 -17.96 2.69
N TYR A 6 -2.35 -16.78 3.24
CA TYR A 6 -2.44 -15.50 2.54
C TYR A 6 -1.69 -15.52 1.19
N ARG A 7 -0.44 -15.96 1.17
CA ARG A 7 0.42 -15.95 -0.02
C ARG A 7 0.01 -16.95 -1.12
N ARG A 8 -0.96 -17.83 -0.86
CA ARG A 8 -1.50 -18.77 -1.86
C ARG A 8 -2.60 -18.16 -2.71
N HIS A 9 -3.08 -16.98 -2.35
CA HIS A 9 -4.13 -16.28 -3.05
C HIS A 9 -3.55 -15.09 -3.82
N ASP A 10 -4.10 -14.85 -5.01
CA ASP A 10 -3.93 -13.57 -5.71
C ASP A 10 -4.91 -12.52 -5.14
N GLY A 11 -4.87 -11.30 -5.70
CA GLY A 11 -5.72 -10.21 -5.22
C GLY A 11 -7.22 -10.50 -5.36
N LEU A 12 -7.65 -11.22 -6.41
CA LEU A 12 -9.07 -11.60 -6.58
C LEU A 12 -9.47 -12.68 -5.58
N GLY A 13 -8.60 -13.65 -5.34
CA GLY A 13 -8.80 -14.67 -4.31
C GLY A 13 -8.94 -14.07 -2.91
N LEU A 14 -8.08 -13.14 -2.53
CA LEU A 14 -8.19 -12.42 -1.25
C LEU A 14 -9.48 -11.61 -1.17
N ALA A 15 -9.87 -10.92 -2.23
CA ALA A 15 -11.14 -10.17 -2.28
C ALA A 15 -12.36 -11.10 -2.13
N ALA A 16 -12.33 -12.27 -2.74
CA ALA A 16 -13.39 -13.27 -2.61
C ALA A 16 -13.53 -13.80 -1.16
N LEU A 17 -12.41 -14.01 -0.47
CA LEU A 17 -12.43 -14.40 0.96
C LEU A 17 -13.04 -13.30 1.84
N VAL A 18 -12.74 -12.03 1.54
CA VAL A 18 -13.37 -10.89 2.24
C VAL A 18 -14.86 -10.82 1.94
N ALA A 19 -15.25 -10.94 0.67
CA ALA A 19 -16.65 -10.87 0.26
C ALA A 19 -17.51 -12.00 0.87
N SER A 20 -16.94 -13.19 1.05
CA SER A 20 -17.60 -14.33 1.70
C SER A 20 -17.57 -14.29 3.24
N GLY A 21 -16.89 -13.30 3.84
CA GLY A 21 -16.75 -13.17 5.29
C GLY A 21 -15.83 -14.21 5.94
N GLN A 22 -15.03 -14.95 5.16
CA GLN A 22 -14.04 -15.90 5.68
C GLN A 22 -12.85 -15.20 6.34
N VAL A 23 -12.55 -13.99 5.91
CA VAL A 23 -11.53 -13.12 6.51
C VAL A 23 -12.00 -11.67 6.39
N SER A 24 -11.62 -10.81 7.33
CA SER A 24 -11.88 -9.37 7.23
C SER A 24 -10.74 -8.64 6.52
N ALA A 25 -11.04 -7.48 5.92
CA ALA A 25 -10.03 -6.60 5.35
C ALA A 25 -8.99 -6.17 6.40
N ALA A 26 -9.40 -5.99 7.65
CA ALA A 26 -8.52 -5.65 8.76
C ALA A 26 -7.53 -6.79 9.08
N GLU A 27 -7.96 -8.05 9.03
CA GLU A 27 -7.09 -9.20 9.22
C GLU A 27 -6.08 -9.35 8.08
N LEU A 28 -6.50 -9.18 6.81
CA LEU A 28 -5.59 -9.18 5.66
C LEU A 28 -4.54 -8.08 5.79
N LEU A 29 -4.97 -6.87 6.16
CA LEU A 29 -4.07 -5.74 6.36
C LEU A 29 -3.07 -6.01 7.50
N ALA A 30 -3.53 -6.58 8.62
CA ALA A 30 -2.65 -6.92 9.74
C ALA A 30 -1.55 -7.92 9.34
N LEU A 31 -1.91 -8.95 8.56
CA LEU A 31 -0.94 -9.91 8.02
C LEU A 31 0.07 -9.26 7.09
N ALA A 32 -0.39 -8.37 6.19
CA ALA A 32 0.49 -7.65 5.26
C ALA A 32 1.44 -6.70 6.00
N ILE A 33 0.96 -5.97 7.00
CA ILE A 33 1.79 -5.09 7.85
C ILE A 33 2.83 -5.91 8.60
N ALA A 34 2.43 -6.97 9.30
CA ALA A 34 3.35 -7.82 10.05
C ALA A 34 4.45 -8.41 9.15
N ARG A 35 4.11 -8.81 7.92
CA ARG A 35 5.10 -9.29 6.96
C ARG A 35 6.06 -8.21 6.53
N VAL A 36 5.57 -7.01 6.22
CA VAL A 36 6.42 -5.88 5.86
C VAL A 36 7.37 -5.53 7.02
N GLU A 37 6.87 -5.42 8.24
CA GLU A 37 7.68 -5.11 9.42
C GLU A 37 8.80 -6.15 9.64
N ALA A 38 8.51 -7.42 9.38
CA ALA A 38 9.50 -8.50 9.51
C ALA A 38 10.62 -8.45 8.45
N VAL A 39 10.32 -8.02 7.22
CA VAL A 39 11.30 -8.08 6.11
C VAL A 39 11.92 -6.72 5.78
N ASN A 40 11.26 -5.63 6.09
CA ASN A 40 11.68 -4.29 5.71
C ASN A 40 13.04 -3.85 6.27
N PRO A 41 13.46 -4.27 7.49
CA PRO A 41 14.80 -3.96 7.99
C PRO A 41 15.94 -4.46 7.09
N HIS A 42 15.68 -5.49 6.29
CA HIS A 42 16.66 -6.06 5.35
C HIS A 42 16.48 -5.57 3.92
N LEU A 43 15.26 -5.12 3.55
CA LEU A 43 14.93 -4.77 2.17
C LEU A 43 14.86 -3.27 1.93
N ASN A 44 14.58 -2.47 2.98
CA ASN A 44 14.28 -1.04 2.84
C ASN A 44 13.26 -0.74 1.73
N GLY A 45 12.29 -1.65 1.57
CA GLY A 45 11.29 -1.57 0.51
C GLY A 45 10.14 -0.61 0.83
N LEU A 46 9.70 -0.57 2.09
CA LEU A 46 8.70 0.39 2.58
C LEU A 46 9.41 1.59 3.20
N ILE A 47 9.17 2.78 2.66
CA ILE A 47 9.80 4.03 3.13
C ILE A 47 8.84 5.01 3.80
N HIS A 48 7.54 4.93 3.49
CA HIS A 48 6.50 5.74 4.13
C HIS A 48 5.34 4.83 4.55
N PRO A 49 5.30 4.36 5.82
CA PRO A 49 4.17 3.63 6.35
C PRO A 49 2.94 4.54 6.46
N LEU A 50 1.79 4.05 6.01
CA LEU A 50 0.48 4.72 6.08
C LEU A 50 -0.52 3.86 6.89
N PHE A 51 -0.02 3.13 7.89
CA PHE A 51 -0.75 2.08 8.59
C PHE A 51 -2.05 2.56 9.24
N ASP A 52 -2.05 3.74 9.86
CA ASP A 52 -3.25 4.23 10.55
C ASP A 52 -4.36 4.63 9.55
N ALA A 53 -4.00 5.26 8.44
CA ALA A 53 -4.94 5.55 7.37
C ALA A 53 -5.50 4.27 6.75
N ALA A 54 -4.65 3.28 6.53
CA ALA A 54 -5.04 1.97 6.01
C ALA A 54 -5.96 1.22 6.97
N ARG A 55 -5.68 1.23 8.29
CA ARG A 55 -6.55 0.61 9.31
C ARG A 55 -7.93 1.25 9.33
N ARG A 56 -8.00 2.59 9.28
CA ARG A 56 -9.30 3.29 9.18
C ARG A 56 -10.07 2.88 7.93
N ARG A 57 -9.39 2.80 6.78
CA ARG A 57 -10.00 2.39 5.52
C ARG A 57 -10.47 0.94 5.57
N ALA A 58 -9.66 0.01 6.08
CA ALA A 58 -10.00 -1.42 6.19
C ALA A 58 -11.19 -1.68 7.12
N GLY A 59 -11.41 -0.82 8.12
CA GLY A 59 -12.57 -0.87 9.02
C GLY A 59 -13.85 -0.25 8.45
N GLY A 60 -13.77 0.42 7.28
CA GLY A 60 -14.90 1.04 6.62
C GLY A 60 -15.59 0.14 5.59
N ARG A 61 -16.61 0.70 4.93
CA ARG A 61 -17.27 0.02 3.81
C ARG A 61 -16.39 0.10 2.56
N LEU A 62 -16.00 -1.06 2.05
CA LEU A 62 -15.21 -1.20 0.85
C LEU A 62 -16.05 -1.80 -0.28
N GLN A 63 -15.82 -1.33 -1.50
CA GLN A 63 -16.50 -1.78 -2.70
C GLN A 63 -15.48 -1.91 -3.84
N GLY A 64 -15.85 -2.69 -4.87
CA GLY A 64 -15.01 -2.92 -6.03
C GLY A 64 -14.39 -4.31 -6.07
N PRO A 65 -13.75 -4.67 -7.17
CA PRO A 65 -13.26 -6.04 -7.41
C PRO A 65 -12.12 -6.46 -6.48
N PHE A 66 -11.44 -5.52 -5.83
CA PHE A 66 -10.36 -5.76 -4.88
C PHE A 66 -10.70 -5.27 -3.47
N ALA A 67 -11.98 -5.28 -3.10
CA ALA A 67 -12.43 -4.77 -1.81
C ALA A 67 -11.71 -5.45 -0.64
N GLY A 68 -10.93 -4.67 0.11
CA GLY A 68 -10.20 -5.11 1.30
C GLY A 68 -8.81 -5.69 1.06
N VAL A 69 -8.35 -5.73 -0.19
CA VAL A 69 -7.01 -6.25 -0.53
C VAL A 69 -5.93 -5.22 -0.17
N PRO A 70 -4.93 -5.57 0.65
CA PRO A 70 -3.81 -4.70 0.97
C PRO A 70 -2.91 -4.47 -0.25
N MET A 71 -2.42 -3.23 -0.40
CA MET A 71 -1.52 -2.85 -1.48
C MET A 71 -0.49 -1.83 -1.01
N LEU A 72 0.70 -1.85 -1.61
CA LEU A 72 1.72 -0.80 -1.49
C LEU A 72 1.76 0.02 -2.79
N ALA A 73 1.86 1.34 -2.65
CA ALA A 73 2.05 2.25 -3.77
C ALA A 73 3.52 2.68 -3.85
N LYS A 74 4.05 2.81 -5.05
CA LYS A 74 5.42 3.29 -5.24
C LYS A 74 5.51 4.81 -4.99
N ASP A 75 6.61 5.27 -4.40
CA ASP A 75 6.87 6.70 -4.20
C ASP A 75 7.33 7.39 -5.51
N LEU A 76 6.61 7.12 -6.59
CA LEU A 76 6.88 7.67 -7.93
C LEU A 76 5.58 7.67 -8.77
N PHE A 77 5.11 8.85 -9.18
CA PHE A 77 3.93 9.05 -10.04
C PHE A 77 2.63 8.39 -9.53
N GLN A 78 2.55 8.14 -8.25
CA GLN A 78 1.39 7.53 -7.58
C GLN A 78 1.03 8.39 -6.37
N GLU A 79 0.76 9.67 -6.62
CA GLU A 79 0.47 10.68 -5.62
C GLU A 79 -0.77 10.26 -4.82
N MET A 80 -0.66 10.38 -3.51
CA MET A 80 -1.75 10.18 -2.54
C MET A 80 -1.89 11.42 -1.70
N ALA A 81 -3.05 12.06 -1.72
CA ALA A 81 -3.31 13.27 -0.96
C ALA A 81 -2.92 13.12 0.51
N GLY A 82 -2.11 14.05 1.01
CA GLY A 82 -1.62 14.06 2.38
C GLY A 82 -0.55 13.01 2.70
N ALA A 83 -0.04 12.26 1.72
CA ALA A 83 1.08 11.35 1.91
C ALA A 83 2.40 11.96 1.41
N PRO A 84 3.56 11.56 1.99
CA PRO A 84 4.87 11.97 1.48
C PRO A 84 5.05 11.56 0.02
N HIS A 85 5.63 12.46 -0.79
CA HIS A 85 5.92 12.21 -2.19
C HIS A 85 7.32 12.75 -2.55
N HIS A 86 8.32 11.90 -2.45
CA HIS A 86 9.72 12.30 -2.55
C HIS A 86 10.44 11.80 -3.80
N MET A 87 9.86 10.85 -4.54
CA MET A 87 10.38 10.29 -5.79
C MET A 87 11.84 9.83 -5.70
N GLY A 88 12.25 9.27 -4.54
CA GLY A 88 13.63 8.85 -4.27
C GLY A 88 14.62 9.99 -4.13
N ASN A 89 14.18 11.26 -4.11
CA ASN A 89 15.06 12.44 -4.05
C ASN A 89 15.23 12.95 -2.61
N ALA A 90 16.48 13.02 -2.15
CA ALA A 90 16.81 13.47 -0.81
C ALA A 90 16.48 14.95 -0.56
N GLY A 91 16.46 15.78 -1.59
CA GLY A 91 16.07 17.19 -1.49
C GLY A 91 14.58 17.35 -1.20
N LEU A 92 13.73 16.63 -1.93
CA LEU A 92 12.28 16.61 -1.71
C LEU A 92 11.95 16.04 -0.33
N ARG A 93 12.67 15.00 0.10
CA ARG A 93 12.52 14.43 1.44
C ARG A 93 12.85 15.45 2.54
N ARG A 94 13.98 16.17 2.41
CA ARG A 94 14.35 17.22 3.39
C ARG A 94 13.35 18.38 3.41
N ALA A 95 12.79 18.71 2.25
CA ALA A 95 11.75 19.73 2.13
C ALA A 95 10.39 19.29 2.64
N GLY A 96 10.22 18.00 2.97
CA GLY A 96 8.96 17.46 3.48
C GLY A 96 7.82 17.52 2.46
N VAL A 97 8.12 17.31 1.18
CA VAL A 97 7.12 17.42 0.11
C VAL A 97 6.03 16.37 0.30
N MET A 98 4.79 16.84 0.31
CA MET A 98 3.58 16.03 0.40
C MET A 98 2.78 16.17 -0.89
N ALA A 99 2.02 15.16 -1.25
CA ALA A 99 1.09 15.24 -2.37
C ALA A 99 -0.19 16.00 -1.94
N ASP A 100 -0.63 16.96 -2.75
CA ASP A 100 -1.84 17.76 -2.49
C ASP A 100 -3.12 17.02 -2.91
N GLU A 101 -3.02 16.14 -3.90
CA GLU A 101 -4.16 15.40 -4.44
C GLU A 101 -3.78 13.94 -4.78
N ASP A 102 -4.80 13.10 -4.93
CA ASP A 102 -4.63 11.76 -5.46
C ASP A 102 -4.45 11.80 -6.99
N SER A 103 -3.45 11.10 -7.51
CA SER A 103 -3.36 10.84 -8.95
C SER A 103 -4.56 10.01 -9.44
N GLU A 104 -4.87 10.10 -10.74
CA GLU A 104 -5.96 9.31 -11.34
C GLU A 104 -5.77 7.80 -11.09
N LEU A 105 -4.54 7.31 -11.13
CA LEU A 105 -4.22 5.92 -10.84
C LEU A 105 -4.61 5.55 -9.41
N VAL A 106 -4.24 6.36 -8.43
CA VAL A 106 -4.58 6.14 -7.02
C VAL A 106 -6.09 6.20 -6.80
N ARG A 107 -6.79 7.16 -7.42
CA ARG A 107 -8.26 7.22 -7.36
C ARG A 107 -8.91 5.93 -7.87
N ARG A 108 -8.41 5.37 -8.98
CA ARG A 108 -8.92 4.08 -9.53
C ARG A 108 -8.63 2.91 -8.61
N TRP A 109 -7.46 2.83 -8.02
CA TRP A 109 -7.13 1.78 -7.04
C TRP A 109 -8.02 1.85 -5.81
N GLN A 110 -8.27 3.05 -5.30
CA GLN A 110 -9.17 3.24 -4.17
C GLN A 110 -10.62 2.89 -4.54
N ALA A 111 -11.09 3.25 -5.73
CA ALA A 111 -12.41 2.90 -6.23
C ALA A 111 -12.56 1.39 -6.47
N ALA A 112 -11.48 0.70 -6.84
CA ALA A 112 -11.43 -0.75 -6.94
C ALA A 112 -11.43 -1.47 -5.58
N GLY A 113 -11.36 -0.74 -4.47
CA GLY A 113 -11.46 -1.27 -3.12
C GLY A 113 -10.12 -1.63 -2.44
N LEU A 114 -9.00 -1.33 -3.09
CA LEU A 114 -7.68 -1.58 -2.53
C LEU A 114 -7.42 -0.76 -1.26
N VAL A 115 -6.69 -1.36 -0.32
CA VAL A 115 -6.26 -0.74 0.93
C VAL A 115 -4.76 -0.45 0.84
N ILE A 116 -4.42 0.78 0.42
CA ILE A 116 -3.02 1.19 0.29
C ILE A 116 -2.47 1.49 1.69
N PHE A 117 -1.44 0.74 2.13
CA PHE A 117 -0.92 0.83 3.49
C PHE A 117 0.51 1.38 3.61
N GLY A 118 1.09 1.81 2.50
CA GLY A 118 2.40 2.45 2.51
C GLY A 118 2.94 2.73 1.12
N ARG A 119 4.06 3.46 1.09
CA ARG A 119 4.77 3.80 -0.15
C ARG A 119 6.12 3.12 -0.18
N THR A 120 6.41 2.50 -1.32
CA THR A 120 7.66 1.76 -1.51
C THR A 120 8.77 2.64 -2.05
N ASN A 121 10.00 2.20 -1.81
CA ASN A 121 11.19 2.85 -2.28
C ASN A 121 11.26 2.89 -3.82
N THR A 122 12.03 3.85 -4.34
CA THR A 122 12.22 4.08 -5.77
C THR A 122 13.62 4.67 -6.00
N PRO A 123 14.28 4.39 -7.12
CA PRO A 123 15.45 5.15 -7.52
C PRO A 123 15.05 6.60 -7.79
N GLU A 124 15.98 7.51 -7.64
CA GLU A 124 15.75 8.96 -7.82
C GLU A 124 15.07 9.23 -9.18
N PHE A 125 13.87 9.83 -9.12
CA PHE A 125 12.99 10.11 -10.27
C PHE A 125 12.74 8.92 -11.20
N GLY A 126 12.93 7.70 -10.74
CA GLY A 126 12.78 6.50 -11.57
C GLY A 126 13.87 6.31 -12.62
N ALA A 127 14.98 7.02 -12.52
CA ALA A 127 16.02 7.06 -13.56
C ALA A 127 16.87 5.79 -13.70
N LYS A 128 16.70 4.82 -12.77
CA LYS A 128 17.46 3.55 -12.78
C LYS A 128 16.55 2.35 -12.60
N GLY A 129 17.02 1.17 -13.00
CA GLY A 129 16.33 -0.12 -12.82
C GLY A 129 16.51 -0.76 -11.44
N ILE A 130 17.33 -0.20 -10.57
CA ILE A 130 17.64 -0.71 -9.23
C ILE A 130 17.38 0.38 -8.17
N THR A 131 16.95 -0.07 -6.98
CA THR A 131 16.75 0.77 -5.78
C THR A 131 17.47 0.09 -4.61
N GLU A 132 18.22 0.87 -3.83
CA GLU A 132 18.91 0.44 -2.62
C GLU A 132 18.35 1.14 -1.37
#